data_db2b2ba659dc74afe049656ec90d1edb
#
_entry.id   db2b2ba659dc74afe049656ec90d1edb
#
_cell.length_a   1.000
_cell.length_b   1.000
_cell.length_c   1.000
_cell.angle_alpha   90.00
_cell.angle_beta   90.00
_cell.angle_gamma   90.00
#
_symmetry.space_group_name_H-M   'P 1'
#
loop_
_entity.id
_entity.type
_entity.pdbx_description
1 polymer ?
#
loop_
_entity_poly.entity_id
_entity_poly.type
_entity_poly.pdbx_seq_one_letter_code
_entity_poly.pdbx_strand_id
1 'polypeptide(L)'
;MQHGRSFIGICVLLLAAACQSRDPAEPRAGPRIALVLKTPNNPFFIDMQRGAEEAARRLGVRLVVQSPEREIDVEKQMQIVENLVQTRVAALCIAPASSKGIVPALAKANAARIPIVVVDDEVDAAAAADAGVSTDSYVGSDNVEGGRLAGRHLVMASGGRAKVAVLEGIPGHETGDSRLRGFHEAIEVAPGVEVVSSQTANWERDQGFTVFQNMLQAHPEIDSVFACNDMMALGAVEAIAAAGRTGKIRVIGFDAVDDARKAIEAGSMDASIAQFPSEMGRLAVETAVRLVRGEKVPKDQRTKIGLVTRASR
;
A
#
# COMPACT_ATOMS: atom_id res chain seq x y z
N MET A 1 -60.76 35.29 79.94
CA MET A 1 -60.89 33.80 79.95
C MET A 1 -60.77 33.31 78.54
N GLN A 2 -59.70 32.73 78.20
CA GLN A 2 -59.57 31.58 77.32
C GLN A 2 -58.14 31.48 76.82
N HIS A 3 -57.55 30.32 77.05
CA HIS A 3 -56.20 29.97 76.85
C HIS A 3 -55.98 29.59 75.35
N GLY A 4 -54.99 30.18 74.70
CA GLY A 4 -54.54 29.75 73.39
C GLY A 4 -53.20 29.05 73.50
N ARG A 5 -53.16 27.73 73.19
CA ARG A 5 -51.96 26.88 73.12
C ARG A 5 -51.24 27.09 71.83
N SER A 6 -50.01 27.56 71.88
CA SER A 6 -49.07 27.54 70.73
C SER A 6 -48.51 26.14 70.48
N PHE A 7 -48.69 25.63 69.29
CA PHE A 7 -47.97 24.43 68.78
C PHE A 7 -46.75 24.89 68.03
N ILE A 8 -45.57 24.49 68.51
CA ILE A 8 -44.31 24.66 67.82
C ILE A 8 -44.12 23.44 66.94
N GLY A 9 -44.23 23.63 65.60
CA GLY A 9 -43.92 22.60 64.58
C GLY A 9 -42.44 22.58 64.34
N ILE A 10 -41.79 21.48 64.67
CA ILE A 10 -40.42 21.22 64.34
C ILE A 10 -40.36 20.68 62.90
N CYS A 11 -39.85 21.49 61.94
CA CYS A 11 -39.51 21.03 60.57
C CYS A 11 -38.18 20.29 60.62
N VAL A 12 -38.22 18.99 60.48
CA VAL A 12 -37.02 18.16 60.23
C VAL A 12 -36.72 18.22 58.75
N LEU A 13 -35.64 18.93 58.35
CA LEU A 13 -35.09 18.91 57.03
C LEU A 13 -34.29 17.62 56.87
N LEU A 14 -34.81 16.64 56.10
CA LEU A 14 -34.11 15.49 55.62
C LEU A 14 -33.21 15.92 54.40
N LEU A 15 -31.90 16.08 54.66
CA LEU A 15 -30.92 16.19 53.59
C LEU A 15 -30.76 14.78 52.94
N ALA A 16 -31.41 14.57 51.79
CA ALA A 16 -31.12 13.45 50.91
C ALA A 16 -29.76 13.69 50.23
N ALA A 17 -28.72 13.08 50.72
CA ALA A 17 -27.43 12.98 50.00
C ALA A 17 -27.62 12.10 48.76
N ALA A 18 -27.82 12.74 47.62
CA ALA A 18 -27.78 12.07 46.31
C ALA A 18 -26.34 11.62 46.05
N CYS A 19 -26.03 10.36 46.37
CA CYS A 19 -24.87 9.67 45.83
C CYS A 19 -25.09 9.54 44.32
N GLN A 20 -24.56 10.50 43.53
CA GLN A 20 -24.36 10.30 42.11
C GLN A 20 -23.29 9.22 41.98
N SER A 21 -23.72 7.98 41.72
CA SER A 21 -22.86 6.92 41.18
C SER A 21 -22.29 7.44 39.85
N ARG A 22 -21.02 7.86 39.88
CA ARG A 22 -20.27 8.02 38.65
C ARG A 22 -20.18 6.64 38.01
N ASP A 23 -20.95 6.42 36.94
CA ASP A 23 -20.73 5.31 36.06
C ASP A 23 -19.23 5.30 35.69
N PRO A 24 -18.55 4.15 35.77
CA PRO A 24 -17.17 4.05 35.32
C PRO A 24 -17.17 4.49 33.86
N ALA A 25 -16.49 5.59 33.57
CA ALA A 25 -16.35 6.10 32.21
C ALA A 25 -15.87 4.93 31.35
N GLU A 26 -16.67 4.55 30.34
CA GLU A 26 -16.22 3.59 29.33
C GLU A 26 -14.81 3.96 28.92
N PRO A 27 -13.88 2.98 28.82
CA PRO A 27 -12.52 3.27 28.41
C PRO A 27 -12.60 4.03 27.10
N ARG A 28 -12.16 5.29 27.11
CA ARG A 28 -12.17 6.15 25.93
C ARG A 28 -11.46 5.36 24.83
N ALA A 29 -12.21 4.91 23.84
CA ALA A 29 -11.65 4.23 22.69
C ALA A 29 -10.50 5.09 22.15
N GLY A 30 -9.31 4.50 21.99
CA GLY A 30 -8.13 5.21 21.52
C GLY A 30 -8.37 5.97 20.20
N PRO A 31 -7.46 6.85 19.79
CA PRO A 31 -7.62 7.64 18.58
C PRO A 31 -7.91 6.74 17.37
N ARG A 32 -8.79 7.22 16.48
CA ARG A 32 -9.11 6.52 15.24
C ARG A 32 -8.06 6.86 14.19
N ILE A 33 -7.29 5.87 13.76
CA ILE A 33 -6.35 5.97 12.65
C ILE A 33 -7.00 5.32 11.43
N ALA A 34 -7.03 6.00 10.30
CA ALA A 34 -7.47 5.42 9.04
C ALA A 34 -6.30 4.83 8.27
N LEU A 35 -6.51 3.67 7.65
CA LEU A 35 -5.63 3.10 6.61
C LEU A 35 -6.46 2.92 5.35
N VAL A 36 -6.13 3.66 4.30
CA VAL A 36 -6.79 3.58 3.01
C VAL A 36 -5.85 2.87 2.04
N LEU A 37 -6.27 1.69 1.57
CA LEU A 37 -5.53 0.85 0.63
C LEU A 37 -6.07 1.03 -0.79
N LYS A 38 -5.40 0.42 -1.80
CA LYS A 38 -5.83 0.48 -3.20
C LYS A 38 -6.88 -0.57 -3.56
N THR A 39 -6.82 -1.74 -2.92
CA THR A 39 -7.73 -2.87 -3.16
C THR A 39 -7.65 -3.88 -2.01
N PRO A 40 -8.71 -4.67 -1.75
CA PRO A 40 -8.67 -5.77 -0.80
C PRO A 40 -8.19 -7.09 -1.43
N ASN A 41 -7.99 -7.13 -2.75
CA ASN A 41 -7.80 -8.38 -3.50
C ASN A 41 -6.33 -8.73 -3.79
N ASN A 42 -5.39 -7.79 -3.59
CA ASN A 42 -3.97 -8.03 -3.79
C ASN A 42 -3.31 -8.48 -2.47
N PRO A 43 -2.64 -9.65 -2.42
CA PRO A 43 -1.96 -10.16 -1.23
C PRO A 43 -0.99 -9.16 -0.59
N PHE A 44 -0.36 -8.29 -1.39
CA PHE A 44 0.51 -7.22 -0.91
C PHE A 44 -0.22 -6.29 0.09
N PHE A 45 -1.45 -5.85 -0.24
CA PHE A 45 -2.23 -4.98 0.65
C PHE A 45 -2.85 -5.74 1.82
N ILE A 46 -3.15 -7.03 1.66
CA ILE A 46 -3.59 -7.89 2.78
C ILE A 46 -2.48 -7.98 3.84
N ASP A 47 -1.24 -8.17 3.43
CA ASP A 47 -0.09 -8.21 4.34
C ASP A 47 0.18 -6.85 4.99
N MET A 48 0.03 -5.75 4.24
CA MET A 48 0.15 -4.40 4.77
C MET A 48 -0.90 -4.14 5.85
N GLN A 49 -2.15 -4.52 5.60
CA GLN A 49 -3.23 -4.43 6.58
C GLN A 49 -2.91 -5.22 7.85
N ARG A 50 -2.41 -6.46 7.72
CA ARG A 50 -2.03 -7.30 8.87
C ARG A 50 -1.02 -6.60 9.77
N GLY A 51 0.05 -6.03 9.21
CA GLY A 51 1.05 -5.30 9.98
C GLY A 51 0.50 -4.04 10.65
N ALA A 52 -0.39 -3.33 9.96
CA ALA A 52 -1.08 -2.17 10.52
C ALA A 52 -2.01 -2.54 11.69
N GLU A 53 -2.76 -3.64 11.58
CA GLU A 53 -3.64 -4.14 12.63
C GLU A 53 -2.86 -4.59 13.88
N GLU A 54 -1.73 -5.25 13.69
CA GLU A 54 -0.84 -5.65 14.79
C GLU A 54 -0.30 -4.42 15.53
N ALA A 55 0.14 -3.41 14.80
CA ALA A 55 0.60 -2.15 15.39
C ALA A 55 -0.53 -1.42 16.13
N ALA A 56 -1.73 -1.36 15.56
CA ALA A 56 -2.89 -0.72 16.18
C ALA A 56 -3.28 -1.39 17.50
N ARG A 57 -3.31 -2.74 17.53
CA ARG A 57 -3.57 -3.50 18.77
C ARG A 57 -2.53 -3.20 19.84
N ARG A 58 -1.25 -3.21 19.50
CA ARG A 58 -0.13 -2.95 20.41
C ARG A 58 -0.16 -1.53 20.97
N LEU A 59 -0.55 -0.54 20.15
CA LEU A 59 -0.57 0.87 20.52
C LEU A 59 -1.89 1.32 21.17
N GLY A 60 -2.89 0.45 21.27
CA GLY A 60 -4.20 0.76 21.85
C GLY A 60 -5.01 1.79 21.05
N VAL A 61 -4.85 1.81 19.72
CA VAL A 61 -5.58 2.70 18.82
C VAL A 61 -6.61 1.92 18.00
N ARG A 62 -7.65 2.62 17.54
CA ARG A 62 -8.67 2.04 16.69
C ARG A 62 -8.29 2.24 15.21
N LEU A 63 -7.96 1.16 14.51
CA LEU A 63 -7.71 1.19 13.09
C LEU A 63 -9.02 1.06 12.32
N VAL A 64 -9.20 1.90 11.29
CA VAL A 64 -10.28 1.84 10.31
C VAL A 64 -9.64 1.60 8.95
N VAL A 65 -9.82 0.40 8.40
CA VAL A 65 -9.29 0.05 7.08
C VAL A 65 -10.39 0.19 6.05
N GLN A 66 -10.11 0.86 4.94
CA GLN A 66 -11.00 1.00 3.79
C GLN A 66 -10.20 0.94 2.49
N SER A 67 -10.85 0.48 1.43
CA SER A 67 -10.30 0.47 0.07
C SER A 67 -11.41 0.48 -0.97
N PRO A 68 -11.19 0.96 -2.18
CA PRO A 68 -12.00 0.58 -3.33
C PRO A 68 -11.81 -0.91 -3.65
N GLU A 69 -12.60 -1.44 -4.59
CA GLU A 69 -12.48 -2.84 -5.03
C GLU A 69 -11.29 -3.07 -5.95
N ARG A 70 -10.94 -2.06 -6.77
CA ARG A 70 -9.87 -2.15 -7.78
C ARG A 70 -8.91 -0.99 -7.64
N GLU A 71 -7.64 -1.22 -7.99
CA GLU A 71 -6.57 -0.20 -7.90
C GLU A 71 -6.81 1.00 -8.83
N ILE A 72 -7.59 0.85 -9.90
CA ILE A 72 -7.95 1.92 -10.83
C ILE A 72 -9.08 2.83 -10.35
N ASP A 73 -9.78 2.50 -9.26
CA ASP A 73 -10.96 3.22 -8.79
C ASP A 73 -10.60 4.45 -7.96
N VAL A 74 -9.86 5.39 -8.56
CA VAL A 74 -9.33 6.60 -7.91
C VAL A 74 -10.44 7.45 -7.29
N GLU A 75 -11.55 7.67 -8.01
CA GLU A 75 -12.68 8.46 -7.52
C GLU A 75 -13.30 7.85 -6.26
N LYS A 76 -13.41 6.52 -6.22
CA LYS A 76 -13.90 5.81 -5.05
C LYS A 76 -12.97 5.98 -3.85
N GLN A 77 -11.66 5.92 -4.09
CA GLN A 77 -10.68 6.16 -3.02
C GLN A 77 -10.77 7.61 -2.50
N MET A 78 -10.95 8.58 -3.39
CA MET A 78 -11.15 9.98 -2.99
C MET A 78 -12.40 10.14 -2.10
N GLN A 79 -13.53 9.53 -2.47
CA GLN A 79 -14.76 9.54 -1.66
C GLN A 79 -14.55 8.92 -0.28
N ILE A 80 -13.78 7.82 -0.20
CA ILE A 80 -13.39 7.20 1.07
C ILE A 80 -12.62 8.18 1.95
N VAL A 81 -11.61 8.85 1.39
CA VAL A 81 -10.83 9.86 2.13
C VAL A 81 -11.73 11.00 2.62
N GLU A 82 -12.60 11.53 1.78
CA GLU A 82 -13.53 12.60 2.14
C GLU A 82 -14.47 12.21 3.30
N ASN A 83 -15.00 10.98 3.27
CA ASN A 83 -15.83 10.45 4.34
C ASN A 83 -15.03 10.31 5.65
N LEU A 84 -13.78 9.87 5.58
CA LEU A 84 -12.90 9.75 6.74
C LEU A 84 -12.58 11.14 7.33
N VAL A 85 -12.38 12.15 6.50
CA VAL A 85 -12.22 13.54 6.91
C VAL A 85 -13.47 14.05 7.65
N GLN A 86 -14.66 13.82 7.08
CA GLN A 86 -15.94 14.22 7.72
C GLN A 86 -16.15 13.54 9.09
N THR A 87 -15.77 12.27 9.20
CA THR A 87 -15.86 11.51 10.46
C THR A 87 -14.71 11.79 11.42
N ARG A 88 -13.82 12.73 11.10
CA ARG A 88 -12.72 13.23 11.94
C ARG A 88 -11.84 12.12 12.49
N VAL A 89 -11.20 11.34 11.59
CA VAL A 89 -10.12 10.45 11.99
C VAL A 89 -8.95 11.27 12.54
N ALA A 90 -8.20 10.69 13.47
CA ALA A 90 -7.08 11.38 14.12
C ALA A 90 -5.85 11.49 13.20
N ALA A 91 -5.67 10.54 12.28
CA ALA A 91 -4.66 10.56 11.22
C ALA A 91 -5.10 9.68 10.06
N LEU A 92 -4.55 9.95 8.88
CA LEU A 92 -4.77 9.24 7.63
C LEU A 92 -3.46 8.59 7.17
N CYS A 93 -3.44 7.26 7.08
CA CYS A 93 -2.44 6.49 6.34
C CYS A 93 -3.08 6.12 5.00
N ILE A 94 -2.39 6.34 3.89
CA ILE A 94 -2.95 6.11 2.57
C ILE A 94 -1.92 5.57 1.58
N ALA A 95 -2.27 4.47 0.89
CA ALA A 95 -1.62 4.02 -0.33
C ALA A 95 -2.41 4.59 -1.52
N PRO A 96 -1.93 5.64 -2.20
CA PRO A 96 -2.69 6.33 -3.24
C PRO A 96 -2.98 5.43 -4.44
N ALA A 97 -4.22 5.41 -4.91
CA ALA A 97 -4.62 4.76 -6.17
C ALA A 97 -4.24 5.59 -7.41
N SER A 98 -3.74 6.79 -7.21
CA SER A 98 -3.12 7.62 -8.24
C SER A 98 -2.26 8.69 -7.57
N SER A 99 -1.01 8.81 -8.01
CA SER A 99 -0.06 9.80 -7.46
C SER A 99 -0.57 11.24 -7.60
N LYS A 100 -1.28 11.55 -8.69
CA LYS A 100 -1.88 12.89 -8.97
C LYS A 100 -3.34 12.97 -8.55
N GLY A 101 -4.13 11.94 -8.89
CA GLY A 101 -5.59 11.97 -8.73
C GLY A 101 -6.05 12.09 -7.28
N ILE A 102 -5.25 11.64 -6.32
CA ILE A 102 -5.61 11.70 -4.90
C ILE A 102 -5.45 13.10 -4.28
N VAL A 103 -4.66 13.98 -4.88
CA VAL A 103 -4.29 15.30 -4.33
C VAL A 103 -5.48 16.13 -3.85
N PRO A 104 -6.60 16.24 -4.60
CA PRO A 104 -7.76 17.01 -4.13
C PRO A 104 -8.37 16.50 -2.82
N ALA A 105 -8.37 15.17 -2.60
CA ALA A 105 -8.87 14.59 -1.36
C ALA A 105 -7.90 14.83 -0.19
N LEU A 106 -6.58 14.78 -0.44
CA LEU A 106 -5.56 15.11 0.55
C LEU A 106 -5.61 16.59 0.96
N ALA A 107 -5.94 17.50 0.02
CA ALA A 107 -6.16 18.91 0.34
C ALA A 107 -7.28 19.09 1.39
N LYS A 108 -8.35 18.31 1.31
CA LYS A 108 -9.44 18.32 2.30
C LYS A 108 -8.96 17.81 3.66
N ALA A 109 -8.11 16.79 3.69
CA ALA A 109 -7.50 16.28 4.93
C ALA A 109 -6.58 17.35 5.57
N ASN A 110 -5.75 18.03 4.77
CA ASN A 110 -4.92 19.15 5.25
C ASN A 110 -5.76 20.30 5.81
N ALA A 111 -6.83 20.70 5.10
CA ALA A 111 -7.75 21.74 5.57
C ALA A 111 -8.40 21.39 6.93
N ALA A 112 -8.66 20.09 7.15
CA ALA A 112 -9.15 19.55 8.43
C ALA A 112 -8.04 19.33 9.48
N ARG A 113 -6.78 19.64 9.16
CA ARG A 113 -5.60 19.44 10.01
C ARG A 113 -5.40 17.98 10.44
N ILE A 114 -5.74 17.03 9.56
CA ILE A 114 -5.52 15.61 9.76
C ILE A 114 -4.12 15.27 9.26
N PRO A 115 -3.22 14.74 10.11
CA PRO A 115 -1.91 14.27 9.68
C PRO A 115 -2.01 13.17 8.62
N ILE A 116 -1.10 13.22 7.62
CA ILE A 116 -1.11 12.33 6.46
C ILE A 116 0.21 11.56 6.39
N VAL A 117 0.13 10.23 6.47
CA VAL A 117 1.23 9.30 6.19
C VAL A 117 0.93 8.62 4.86
N VAL A 118 1.75 8.89 3.85
CA VAL A 118 1.67 8.23 2.55
C VAL A 118 2.40 6.89 2.62
N VAL A 119 1.81 5.84 2.06
CA VAL A 119 2.37 4.48 2.11
C VAL A 119 2.44 3.92 0.69
N ASP A 120 3.48 3.15 0.38
CA ASP A 120 3.67 2.42 -0.88
C ASP A 120 3.89 3.32 -2.10
N ASP A 121 2.85 3.96 -2.61
CA ASP A 121 2.94 4.83 -3.78
C ASP A 121 3.07 6.31 -3.36
N GLU A 122 3.96 7.04 -4.01
CA GLU A 122 4.21 8.44 -3.67
C GLU A 122 3.13 9.35 -4.27
N VAL A 123 2.88 10.46 -3.61
CA VAL A 123 2.08 11.56 -4.17
C VAL A 123 2.96 12.39 -5.10
N ASP A 124 2.45 12.75 -6.27
CA ASP A 124 3.16 13.59 -7.22
C ASP A 124 3.52 14.95 -6.58
N ALA A 125 4.82 15.22 -6.48
CA ALA A 125 5.33 16.37 -5.76
C ALA A 125 4.91 17.71 -6.40
N ALA A 126 4.81 17.77 -7.74
CA ALA A 126 4.40 18.97 -8.45
C ALA A 126 2.91 19.23 -8.23
N ALA A 127 2.06 18.23 -8.42
CA ALA A 127 0.62 18.36 -8.18
C ALA A 127 0.31 18.69 -6.71
N ALA A 128 1.03 18.11 -5.76
CA ALA A 128 0.89 18.44 -4.35
C ALA A 128 1.27 19.91 -4.06
N ALA A 129 2.40 20.38 -4.61
CA ALA A 129 2.85 21.75 -4.45
C ALA A 129 1.85 22.75 -5.04
N ASP A 130 1.37 22.50 -6.25
CA ASP A 130 0.39 23.36 -6.95
C ASP A 130 -0.94 23.47 -6.17
N ALA A 131 -1.33 22.40 -5.50
CA ALA A 131 -2.54 22.37 -4.66
C ALA A 131 -2.31 22.79 -3.20
N GLY A 132 -1.08 23.12 -2.81
CA GLY A 132 -0.73 23.45 -1.43
C GLY A 132 -0.88 22.28 -0.45
N VAL A 133 -0.78 21.06 -0.95
CA VAL A 133 -0.88 19.82 -0.15
C VAL A 133 0.48 19.47 0.46
N SER A 134 0.46 19.14 1.74
CA SER A 134 1.63 18.63 2.47
C SER A 134 1.32 17.26 3.07
N THR A 135 2.33 16.39 3.03
CA THR A 135 2.29 15.09 3.71
C THR A 135 3.32 15.09 4.84
N ASP A 136 3.04 14.36 5.91
CA ASP A 136 3.88 14.36 7.10
C ASP A 136 5.03 13.36 7.00
N SER A 137 4.78 12.21 6.40
CA SER A 137 5.76 11.14 6.20
C SER A 137 5.38 10.28 5.00
N TYR A 138 6.39 9.68 4.38
CA TYR A 138 6.26 8.58 3.43
C TYR A 138 6.84 7.29 4.02
N VAL A 139 6.21 6.15 3.75
CA VAL A 139 6.68 4.80 4.11
C VAL A 139 6.57 3.92 2.88
N GLY A 140 7.69 3.42 2.35
CA GLY A 140 7.67 2.59 1.15
C GLY A 140 9.03 2.01 0.78
N SER A 141 9.10 1.37 -0.37
CA SER A 141 10.34 0.79 -0.92
C SER A 141 11.10 1.76 -1.82
N ASP A 142 12.39 1.50 -2.01
CA ASP A 142 13.15 2.09 -3.12
C ASP A 142 12.83 1.34 -4.41
N ASN A 143 11.81 1.82 -5.13
CA ASN A 143 11.32 1.18 -6.35
C ASN A 143 12.31 1.26 -7.51
N VAL A 144 13.14 2.32 -7.57
CA VAL A 144 14.19 2.44 -8.60
C VAL A 144 15.25 1.37 -8.37
N GLU A 145 15.74 1.23 -7.13
CA GLU A 145 16.71 0.19 -6.80
C GLU A 145 16.11 -1.22 -6.97
N GLY A 146 14.81 -1.39 -6.66
CA GLY A 146 14.10 -2.65 -6.94
C GLY A 146 14.10 -3.00 -8.43
N GLY A 147 13.80 -2.03 -9.28
CA GLY A 147 13.90 -2.19 -10.74
C GLY A 147 15.31 -2.54 -11.20
N ARG A 148 16.33 -1.87 -10.66
CA ARG A 148 17.74 -2.19 -10.94
C ARG A 148 18.10 -3.62 -10.52
N LEU A 149 17.63 -4.10 -9.38
CA LEU A 149 17.82 -5.48 -8.92
C LEU A 149 17.24 -6.48 -9.93
N ALA A 150 16.02 -6.22 -10.41
CA ALA A 150 15.37 -7.08 -11.42
C ALA A 150 16.17 -7.10 -12.73
N GLY A 151 16.58 -5.94 -13.24
CA GLY A 151 17.36 -5.82 -14.47
C GLY A 151 18.73 -6.47 -14.35
N ARG A 152 19.47 -6.26 -13.25
CA ARG A 152 20.77 -6.94 -13.01
C ARG A 152 20.62 -8.44 -12.94
N HIS A 153 19.57 -8.94 -12.30
CA HIS A 153 19.29 -10.37 -12.26
C HIS A 153 19.02 -10.92 -13.67
N LEU A 154 18.21 -10.23 -14.47
CA LEU A 154 17.94 -10.61 -15.86
C LEU A 154 19.22 -10.70 -16.67
N VAL A 155 20.07 -9.66 -16.66
CA VAL A 155 21.33 -9.62 -17.39
C VAL A 155 22.23 -10.80 -17.00
N MET A 156 22.34 -11.08 -15.70
CA MET A 156 23.14 -12.20 -15.20
C MET A 156 22.56 -13.56 -15.63
N ALA A 157 21.25 -13.76 -15.44
CA ALA A 157 20.59 -15.04 -15.72
C ALA A 157 20.50 -15.36 -17.21
N SER A 158 20.48 -14.34 -18.08
CA SER A 158 20.43 -14.48 -19.54
C SER A 158 21.83 -14.50 -20.22
N GLY A 159 22.90 -14.33 -19.42
CA GLY A 159 24.23 -14.16 -19.98
C GLY A 159 24.38 -12.90 -20.86
N GLY A 160 23.62 -11.86 -20.55
CA GLY A 160 23.64 -10.58 -21.26
C GLY A 160 22.91 -10.58 -22.60
N ARG A 161 22.03 -11.55 -22.86
CA ARG A 161 21.23 -11.64 -24.10
C ARG A 161 19.81 -12.08 -23.78
N ALA A 162 18.82 -11.24 -24.11
CA ALA A 162 17.41 -11.56 -23.91
C ALA A 162 16.52 -10.73 -24.85
N LYS A 163 15.40 -11.32 -25.26
CA LYS A 163 14.26 -10.63 -25.89
C LYS A 163 13.17 -10.48 -24.82
N VAL A 164 13.06 -9.29 -24.26
CA VAL A 164 12.31 -9.02 -23.03
C VAL A 164 10.95 -8.43 -23.35
N ALA A 165 9.91 -9.01 -22.77
CA ALA A 165 8.63 -8.31 -22.60
C ALA A 165 8.59 -7.63 -21.23
N VAL A 166 7.90 -6.48 -21.14
CA VAL A 166 7.66 -5.78 -19.89
C VAL A 166 6.15 -5.64 -19.67
N LEU A 167 5.67 -6.10 -18.51
CA LEU A 167 4.31 -5.85 -18.04
C LEU A 167 4.33 -4.71 -17.04
N GLU A 168 3.80 -3.57 -17.48
CA GLU A 168 3.78 -2.33 -16.72
C GLU A 168 2.58 -2.28 -15.78
N GLY A 169 2.70 -1.48 -14.72
CA GLY A 169 1.58 -1.15 -13.85
C GLY A 169 0.60 -0.15 -14.47
N ILE A 170 -0.23 0.47 -13.63
CA ILE A 170 -1.11 1.55 -14.06
C ILE A 170 -0.25 2.77 -14.43
N PRO A 171 -0.41 3.34 -15.63
CA PRO A 171 0.36 4.50 -16.07
C PRO A 171 0.21 5.70 -15.12
N GLY A 172 1.33 6.36 -14.81
CA GLY A 172 1.36 7.52 -13.92
C GLY A 172 1.33 7.19 -12.43
N HIS A 173 1.48 5.91 -12.06
CA HIS A 173 1.84 5.51 -10.70
C HIS A 173 3.36 5.59 -10.54
N GLU A 174 3.84 6.44 -9.62
CA GLU A 174 5.28 6.64 -9.40
C GLU A 174 6.01 5.31 -9.08
N THR A 175 5.34 4.41 -8.38
CA THR A 175 5.84 3.06 -8.08
C THR A 175 6.20 2.29 -9.35
N GLY A 176 5.29 2.24 -10.33
CA GLY A 176 5.50 1.56 -11.61
C GLY A 176 6.57 2.22 -12.45
N ASP A 177 6.47 3.54 -12.61
CA ASP A 177 7.42 4.33 -13.41
C ASP A 177 8.84 4.24 -12.84
N SER A 178 8.99 4.21 -11.50
CA SER A 178 10.27 4.01 -10.82
C SER A 178 10.86 2.62 -11.03
N ARG A 179 10.04 1.55 -10.97
CA ARG A 179 10.49 0.17 -11.26
C ARG A 179 10.98 0.05 -12.71
N LEU A 180 10.23 0.60 -13.65
CA LEU A 180 10.60 0.64 -15.07
C LEU A 180 11.92 1.38 -15.28
N ARG A 181 12.04 2.61 -14.71
CA ARG A 181 13.26 3.39 -14.81
C ARG A 181 14.48 2.61 -14.32
N GLY A 182 14.39 2.03 -13.11
CA GLY A 182 15.49 1.25 -12.55
C GLY A 182 15.82 -0.01 -13.37
N PHE A 183 14.81 -0.69 -13.91
CA PHE A 183 15.00 -1.84 -14.79
C PHE A 183 15.73 -1.44 -16.07
N HIS A 184 15.29 -0.39 -16.76
CA HIS A 184 15.94 0.11 -17.97
C HIS A 184 17.37 0.55 -17.72
N GLU A 185 17.66 1.30 -16.65
CA GLU A 185 19.02 1.69 -16.26
C GLU A 185 19.95 0.47 -16.09
N ALA A 186 19.42 -0.61 -15.52
CA ALA A 186 20.22 -1.82 -15.27
C ALA A 186 20.50 -2.65 -16.52
N ILE A 187 19.60 -2.65 -17.51
CA ILE A 187 19.81 -3.41 -18.75
C ILE A 187 20.57 -2.62 -19.82
N GLU A 188 20.67 -1.31 -19.71
CA GLU A 188 21.37 -0.42 -20.66
C GLU A 188 22.84 -0.83 -20.85
N VAL A 189 23.48 -1.36 -19.81
CA VAL A 189 24.88 -1.85 -19.85
C VAL A 189 25.07 -3.17 -20.59
N ALA A 190 23.99 -3.83 -21.02
CA ALA A 190 23.97 -5.11 -21.71
C ALA A 190 23.27 -5.01 -23.08
N PRO A 191 23.98 -4.58 -24.15
CA PRO A 191 23.40 -4.33 -25.49
C PRO A 191 22.71 -5.54 -26.13
N GLY A 192 22.95 -6.75 -25.64
CA GLY A 192 22.27 -7.95 -26.07
C GLY A 192 20.92 -8.20 -25.43
N VAL A 193 20.53 -7.38 -24.44
CA VAL A 193 19.22 -7.39 -23.80
C VAL A 193 18.36 -6.32 -24.47
N GLU A 194 17.27 -6.75 -25.11
CA GLU A 194 16.39 -5.87 -25.87
C GLU A 194 14.95 -6.00 -25.36
N VAL A 195 14.32 -4.87 -25.01
CA VAL A 195 12.89 -4.82 -24.72
C VAL A 195 12.13 -4.77 -26.05
N VAL A 196 11.47 -5.86 -26.40
CA VAL A 196 10.74 -5.99 -27.69
C VAL A 196 9.28 -5.57 -27.56
N SER A 197 8.73 -5.59 -26.35
CA SER A 197 7.36 -5.12 -26.07
C SER A 197 7.24 -4.66 -24.62
N SER A 198 6.55 -3.54 -24.41
CA SER A 198 6.23 -3.03 -23.08
C SER A 198 4.78 -2.55 -23.09
N GLN A 199 3.93 -3.11 -22.22
CA GLN A 199 2.50 -2.80 -22.18
C GLN A 199 1.96 -2.86 -20.74
N THR A 200 0.99 -2.00 -20.44
CA THR A 200 0.32 -2.03 -19.14
C THR A 200 -0.60 -3.26 -19.01
N ALA A 201 -0.56 -3.86 -17.82
CA ALA A 201 -1.52 -4.87 -17.37
C ALA A 201 -2.15 -4.47 -16.02
N ASN A 202 -2.09 -3.18 -15.66
CA ASN A 202 -2.83 -2.51 -14.60
C ASN A 202 -2.75 -3.19 -13.22
N TRP A 203 -1.62 -3.83 -12.90
CA TRP A 203 -1.36 -4.59 -11.68
C TRP A 203 -2.17 -5.89 -11.53
N GLU A 204 -3.01 -6.23 -12.50
CA GLU A 204 -3.99 -7.31 -12.42
C GLU A 204 -3.49 -8.61 -13.06
N ARG A 205 -3.79 -9.76 -12.43
CA ARG A 205 -3.34 -11.08 -12.88
C ARG A 205 -3.98 -11.51 -14.21
N ASP A 206 -5.27 -11.31 -14.35
CA ASP A 206 -6.04 -11.64 -15.57
C ASP A 206 -5.60 -10.78 -16.76
N GLN A 207 -5.28 -9.50 -16.52
CA GLN A 207 -4.72 -8.63 -17.54
C GLN A 207 -3.29 -9.02 -17.86
N GLY A 208 -2.46 -9.39 -16.87
CA GLY A 208 -1.13 -9.97 -17.06
C GLY A 208 -1.17 -11.18 -17.99
N PHE A 209 -2.11 -12.10 -17.79
CA PHE A 209 -2.33 -13.23 -18.69
C PHE A 209 -2.67 -12.78 -20.12
N THR A 210 -3.72 -11.94 -20.26
CA THR A 210 -4.23 -11.56 -21.58
C THR A 210 -3.22 -10.74 -22.38
N VAL A 211 -2.61 -9.74 -21.74
CA VAL A 211 -1.62 -8.87 -22.39
C VAL A 211 -0.40 -9.68 -22.79
N PHE A 212 0.12 -10.55 -21.90
CA PHE A 212 1.29 -11.34 -22.22
C PHE A 212 1.03 -12.39 -23.29
N GLN A 213 -0.17 -13.00 -23.31
CA GLN A 213 -0.57 -13.89 -24.40
C GLN A 213 -0.52 -13.19 -25.77
N ASN A 214 -1.01 -11.96 -25.85
CA ASN A 214 -0.97 -11.15 -27.06
C ASN A 214 0.48 -10.78 -27.46
N MET A 215 1.32 -10.43 -26.45
CA MET A 215 2.74 -10.19 -26.70
C MET A 215 3.45 -11.40 -27.28
N LEU A 216 3.18 -12.62 -26.76
CA LEU A 216 3.77 -13.85 -27.26
C LEU A 216 3.35 -14.18 -28.70
N GLN A 217 2.14 -13.78 -29.10
CA GLN A 217 1.68 -13.94 -30.48
C GLN A 217 2.37 -12.96 -31.45
N ALA A 218 2.53 -11.71 -31.02
CA ALA A 218 3.17 -10.67 -31.81
C ALA A 218 4.70 -10.82 -31.86
N HIS A 219 5.31 -11.33 -30.80
CA HIS A 219 6.75 -11.45 -30.57
C HIS A 219 7.11 -12.87 -30.11
N PRO A 220 7.09 -13.88 -31.02
CA PRO A 220 7.41 -15.27 -30.67
C PRO A 220 8.85 -15.46 -30.18
N GLU A 221 9.73 -14.50 -30.43
CA GLU A 221 11.13 -14.49 -29.98
C GLU A 221 11.27 -14.15 -28.48
N ILE A 222 10.25 -13.69 -27.77
CA ILE A 222 10.32 -13.37 -26.34
C ILE A 222 10.81 -14.60 -25.56
N ASP A 223 11.89 -14.42 -24.79
CA ASP A 223 12.50 -15.42 -23.91
C ASP A 223 12.55 -15.02 -22.45
N SER A 224 12.16 -13.78 -22.15
CA SER A 224 12.14 -13.23 -20.80
C SER A 224 10.99 -12.24 -20.61
N VAL A 225 10.46 -12.15 -19.40
CA VAL A 225 9.49 -11.11 -19.01
C VAL A 225 9.85 -10.52 -17.67
N PHE A 226 9.83 -9.20 -17.58
CA PHE A 226 9.78 -8.46 -16.34
C PHE A 226 8.37 -7.93 -16.12
N ALA A 227 7.74 -8.29 -15.03
CA ALA A 227 6.46 -7.74 -14.60
C ALA A 227 6.67 -6.84 -13.39
N CYS A 228 6.11 -5.64 -13.43
CA CYS A 228 6.25 -4.66 -12.37
C CYS A 228 5.59 -5.08 -11.04
N ASN A 229 4.76 -6.15 -11.03
CA ASN A 229 4.35 -6.84 -9.81
C ASN A 229 4.14 -8.35 -10.03
N ASP A 230 3.99 -9.10 -8.95
CA ASP A 230 3.82 -10.56 -8.99
C ASP A 230 2.44 -10.99 -9.50
N MET A 231 1.41 -10.18 -9.34
CA MET A 231 0.09 -10.51 -9.89
C MET A 231 0.16 -10.62 -11.41
N MET A 232 0.76 -9.63 -12.08
CA MET A 232 0.99 -9.68 -13.52
C MET A 232 1.98 -10.79 -13.92
N ALA A 233 3.04 -11.01 -13.12
CA ALA A 233 4.01 -12.09 -13.35
C ALA A 233 3.35 -13.47 -13.32
N LEU A 234 2.46 -13.73 -12.36
CA LEU A 234 1.71 -14.98 -12.26
C LEU A 234 0.75 -15.15 -13.45
N GLY A 235 0.12 -14.06 -13.92
CA GLY A 235 -0.65 -14.07 -15.16
C GLY A 235 0.22 -14.44 -16.36
N ALA A 236 1.43 -13.89 -16.46
CA ALA A 236 2.38 -14.26 -17.52
C ALA A 236 2.79 -15.75 -17.44
N VAL A 237 3.00 -16.30 -16.23
CA VAL A 237 3.27 -17.74 -16.04
C VAL A 237 2.14 -18.60 -16.61
N GLU A 238 0.89 -18.22 -16.37
CA GLU A 238 -0.28 -18.93 -16.94
C GLU A 238 -0.32 -18.84 -18.46
N ALA A 239 -0.03 -17.66 -19.04
CA ALA A 239 0.04 -17.49 -20.50
C ALA A 239 1.15 -18.31 -21.14
N ILE A 240 2.31 -18.39 -20.47
CA ILE A 240 3.46 -19.24 -20.90
C ILE A 240 3.05 -20.73 -20.91
N ALA A 241 2.34 -21.17 -19.88
CA ALA A 241 1.86 -22.55 -19.78
C ALA A 241 0.83 -22.85 -20.89
N ALA A 242 -0.14 -21.96 -21.11
CA ALA A 242 -1.14 -22.07 -22.18
C ALA A 242 -0.49 -22.12 -23.58
N ALA A 243 0.63 -21.42 -23.79
CA ALA A 243 1.40 -21.43 -25.02
C ALA A 243 2.35 -22.65 -25.17
N GLY A 244 2.39 -23.56 -24.19
CA GLY A 244 3.32 -24.70 -24.20
C GLY A 244 4.80 -24.32 -24.10
N ARG A 245 5.11 -23.16 -23.49
CA ARG A 245 6.46 -22.61 -23.40
C ARG A 245 7.04 -22.63 -21.97
N THR A 246 6.44 -23.40 -21.07
CA THR A 246 6.92 -23.58 -19.68
C THR A 246 8.41 -23.96 -19.68
N GLY A 247 9.21 -23.28 -18.86
CA GLY A 247 10.66 -23.45 -18.76
C GLY A 247 11.48 -22.86 -19.92
N LYS A 248 10.84 -22.23 -20.91
CA LYS A 248 11.50 -21.58 -22.04
C LYS A 248 11.55 -20.05 -21.93
N ILE A 249 10.80 -19.47 -21.02
CA ILE A 249 10.71 -18.03 -20.80
C ILE A 249 10.98 -17.77 -19.34
N ARG A 250 11.93 -16.87 -19.04
CA ARG A 250 12.21 -16.38 -17.70
C ARG A 250 11.15 -15.41 -17.26
N VAL A 251 10.71 -15.56 -16.01
CA VAL A 251 9.71 -14.65 -15.42
C VAL A 251 10.29 -14.01 -14.16
N ILE A 252 10.37 -12.70 -14.15
CA ILE A 252 10.82 -11.89 -13.01
C ILE A 252 9.67 -11.03 -12.58
N GLY A 253 9.28 -11.14 -11.31
CA GLY A 253 8.21 -10.36 -10.69
C GLY A 253 8.74 -9.33 -9.68
N PHE A 254 7.80 -8.77 -8.95
CA PHE A 254 8.06 -7.81 -7.88
C PHE A 254 6.99 -7.99 -6.79
N ASP A 255 7.33 -7.93 -5.52
CA ASP A 255 6.59 -8.06 -4.25
C ASP A 255 6.99 -9.31 -3.46
N ALA A 256 7.35 -10.40 -4.13
CA ALA A 256 7.61 -11.73 -3.58
C ALA A 256 6.45 -12.24 -2.72
N VAL A 257 5.20 -12.11 -3.24
CA VAL A 257 4.01 -12.68 -2.58
C VAL A 257 4.12 -14.22 -2.51
N ASP A 258 3.36 -14.83 -1.61
CA ASP A 258 3.45 -16.27 -1.35
C ASP A 258 3.30 -17.15 -2.61
N ASP A 259 2.38 -16.80 -3.51
CA ASP A 259 2.19 -17.56 -4.75
C ASP A 259 3.36 -17.40 -5.73
N ALA A 260 3.99 -16.21 -5.78
CA ALA A 260 5.21 -16.03 -6.55
C ALA A 260 6.40 -16.81 -5.96
N ARG A 261 6.53 -16.86 -4.63
CA ARG A 261 7.53 -17.70 -3.96
C ARG A 261 7.36 -19.18 -4.31
N LYS A 262 6.12 -19.70 -4.27
CA LYS A 262 5.79 -21.06 -4.70
C LYS A 262 6.14 -21.28 -6.18
N ALA A 263 5.85 -20.31 -7.05
CA ALA A 263 6.19 -20.37 -8.48
C ALA A 263 7.71 -20.39 -8.70
N ILE A 264 8.48 -19.64 -7.91
CA ILE A 264 9.95 -19.68 -7.93
C ILE A 264 10.47 -21.04 -7.47
N GLU A 265 9.93 -21.60 -6.40
CA GLU A 265 10.28 -22.94 -5.91
C GLU A 265 9.97 -24.02 -6.94
N ALA A 266 8.82 -23.94 -7.59
CA ALA A 266 8.41 -24.84 -8.66
C ALA A 266 9.20 -24.65 -9.97
N GLY A 267 9.89 -23.51 -10.15
CA GLY A 267 10.67 -23.16 -11.32
C GLY A 267 9.86 -22.62 -12.49
N SER A 268 8.64 -22.16 -12.26
CA SER A 268 7.82 -21.43 -13.24
C SER A 268 8.10 -19.92 -13.23
N MET A 269 8.74 -19.41 -12.18
CA MET A 269 9.33 -18.07 -12.11
C MET A 269 10.82 -18.18 -11.77
N ASP A 270 11.62 -17.26 -12.29
CA ASP A 270 13.06 -17.16 -11.99
C ASP A 270 13.29 -16.42 -10.67
N ALA A 271 12.63 -15.28 -10.49
CA ALA A 271 12.85 -14.41 -9.36
C ALA A 271 11.67 -13.48 -9.10
N SER A 272 11.64 -12.88 -7.92
CA SER A 272 10.83 -11.71 -7.58
C SER A 272 11.60 -10.78 -6.64
N ILE A 273 11.35 -9.47 -6.74
CA ILE A 273 11.90 -8.47 -5.82
C ILE A 273 11.01 -8.39 -4.60
N ALA A 274 11.51 -8.83 -3.46
CA ALA A 274 10.77 -8.79 -2.21
C ALA A 274 10.60 -7.37 -1.70
N GLN A 275 9.40 -7.05 -1.28
CA GLN A 275 9.03 -5.95 -0.42
C GLN A 275 8.55 -6.47 0.94
N PHE A 276 8.35 -5.58 1.90
CA PHE A 276 7.90 -5.94 3.25
C PHE A 276 6.63 -5.15 3.63
N PRO A 277 5.48 -5.43 2.98
CA PRO A 277 4.24 -4.67 3.16
C PRO A 277 3.73 -4.68 4.61
N SER A 278 3.89 -5.78 5.34
CA SER A 278 3.54 -5.83 6.77
C SER A 278 4.36 -4.82 7.59
N GLU A 279 5.64 -4.64 7.28
CA GLU A 279 6.46 -3.61 7.93
C GLU A 279 6.01 -2.20 7.54
N MET A 280 5.65 -1.98 6.28
CA MET A 280 5.09 -0.70 5.83
C MET A 280 3.82 -0.34 6.60
N GLY A 281 2.87 -1.26 6.72
CA GLY A 281 1.64 -1.06 7.48
C GLY A 281 1.89 -0.77 8.96
N ARG A 282 2.81 -1.52 9.56
CA ARG A 282 3.25 -1.29 10.95
C ARG A 282 3.84 0.11 11.12
N LEU A 283 4.80 0.49 10.31
CA LEU A 283 5.45 1.80 10.36
C LEU A 283 4.47 2.95 10.13
N ALA A 284 3.53 2.78 9.19
CA ALA A 284 2.52 3.79 8.90
C ALA A 284 1.66 4.10 10.14
N VAL A 285 1.16 3.07 10.83
CA VAL A 285 0.35 3.25 12.04
C VAL A 285 1.18 3.82 13.19
N GLU A 286 2.40 3.34 13.40
CA GLU A 286 3.31 3.88 14.43
C GLU A 286 3.60 5.36 14.18
N THR A 287 3.89 5.74 12.93
CA THR A 287 4.14 7.11 12.52
C THR A 287 2.89 7.99 12.72
N ALA A 288 1.72 7.51 12.30
CA ALA A 288 0.46 8.22 12.51
C ALA A 288 0.17 8.48 14.00
N VAL A 289 0.41 7.50 14.86
CA VAL A 289 0.21 7.65 16.33
C VAL A 289 1.19 8.68 16.91
N ARG A 290 2.45 8.70 16.47
CA ARG A 290 3.42 9.71 16.88
C ARG A 290 3.01 11.12 16.46
N LEU A 291 2.53 11.28 15.22
CA LEU A 291 1.99 12.55 14.73
C LEU A 291 0.79 13.04 15.55
N VAL A 292 -0.15 12.14 15.89
CA VAL A 292 -1.29 12.45 16.76
C VAL A 292 -0.85 12.93 18.16
N ARG A 293 0.30 12.44 18.63
CA ARG A 293 0.91 12.89 19.90
C ARG A 293 1.73 14.18 19.77
N GLY A 294 1.82 14.77 18.58
CA GLY A 294 2.61 15.98 18.32
C GLY A 294 4.12 15.73 18.23
N GLU A 295 4.54 14.48 18.05
CA GLU A 295 5.95 14.11 17.90
C GLU A 295 6.46 14.39 16.48
N LYS A 296 7.74 14.68 16.36
CA LYS A 296 8.43 14.73 15.05
C LYS A 296 8.66 13.32 14.52
N VAL A 297 8.43 13.15 13.22
CA VAL A 297 8.66 11.90 12.50
C VAL A 297 9.61 12.11 11.30
N PRO A 298 10.31 11.06 10.83
CA PRO A 298 11.06 11.13 9.58
C PRO A 298 10.13 11.42 8.40
N LYS A 299 10.58 12.22 7.45
CA LYS A 299 9.82 12.53 6.23
C LYS A 299 9.79 11.37 5.25
N ASP A 300 10.85 10.57 5.21
CA ASP A 300 10.99 9.40 4.34
C ASP A 300 11.48 8.20 5.18
N GLN A 301 10.77 7.08 5.07
CA GLN A 301 11.05 5.85 5.78
C GLN A 301 11.05 4.69 4.77
N ARG A 302 12.23 4.37 4.23
CA ARG A 302 12.36 3.28 3.26
C ARG A 302 12.44 1.93 3.97
N THR A 303 11.57 1.02 3.54
CA THR A 303 11.65 -0.40 3.94
C THR A 303 12.68 -1.13 3.07
N LYS A 304 13.16 -2.27 3.58
CA LYS A 304 14.11 -3.11 2.85
C LYS A 304 13.49 -3.65 1.57
N ILE A 305 14.34 -3.94 0.60
CA ILE A 305 14.02 -4.74 -0.58
C ILE A 305 15.06 -5.84 -0.74
N GLY A 306 14.73 -6.88 -1.47
CA GLY A 306 15.66 -7.98 -1.72
C GLY A 306 15.27 -8.83 -2.90
N LEU A 307 16.23 -9.50 -3.51
CA LEU A 307 15.99 -10.46 -4.58
C LEU A 307 15.68 -11.84 -4.00
N VAL A 308 14.55 -12.41 -4.39
CA VAL A 308 14.17 -13.79 -4.08
C VAL A 308 14.32 -14.65 -5.32
N THR A 309 15.12 -15.70 -5.19
CA THR A 309 15.34 -16.72 -6.21
C THR A 309 15.24 -18.10 -5.56
N ARG A 310 15.28 -19.16 -6.35
CA ARG A 310 15.35 -20.53 -5.81
C ARG A 310 16.56 -20.76 -4.87
N ALA A 311 17.65 -20.02 -5.06
CA ALA A 311 18.85 -20.14 -4.23
C ALA A 311 18.79 -19.29 -2.94
N SER A 312 17.83 -18.40 -2.80
CA SER A 312 17.68 -17.50 -1.65
C SER A 312 16.99 -18.21 -0.48
N ARG A 313 17.57 -19.28 0.06
CA ARG A 313 17.03 -20.02 1.21
C ARG A 313 17.68 -19.57 2.51
#